data_aee98324525728aeca1b39d6ac02011d
#
_entry.id   aee98324525728aeca1b39d6ac02011d
#
_cell.length_a   1.000
_cell.length_b   1.000
_cell.length_c   1.000
_cell.angle_alpha   90.00
_cell.angle_beta   90.00
_cell.angle_gamma   90.00
#
_symmetry.space_group_name_H-M   'P 1'
#
loop_
_entity.id
_entity.type
_entity.pdbx_description
1 polymer ?
#
loop_
_entity_poly.entity_id
_entity_poly.type
_entity_poly.pdbx_seq_one_letter_code
_entity_poly.pdbx_strand_id
1 'polypeptide(L)'
;MSRFVRIAAPAVAVLLVTGINIFAQAPEAAAPPPPAPAPVESAAPAPTGSKFLGSDVPVLDPSSDVVTWDGKSWNLNNNRVFEARFEKYLNAPEETNADDVKYQSIILTILDRLAPEKANNQNIDEAFRLLSRASNFDVDARLCESMADAVYSVWRAQDASQRLVQANVALEQERKTNEWNARLASQTSRIEAVPNNKNDAAAAERIKEQQASRDFAVQPYTTRLAEVMATIKTNQAKKELTLLQAKIEFQALFAQLFLQRRFQHVLIGTRFYRAVFRDGNTKLEVGKDAKDLFSKSTGMPPTVGTLDSLANEAVRDVRESVSAFQFLLQRQELQSASKRLAEAFSVGEFLPQIRTLPRDQKRQVLDFSQKNFQLLSAIQVKDYTLADKLVKELTAIAKDFDESKPLAAIETARTVSGMHLAKARNAAVSGDKATLESELKAATEIWPRNPALASVSGLIFSQADVQQKALVDLDQLISQHNYRQIYDDKLRFIAASALYPDRQEQLKKVLDEMQTVETAIIQAGEIEKRGDYAGAWETLEKAFQQHPDDSKLNQLRATLTTEAADFVRTLRTAEQLEKKEQIGSSMAWFLKAQKLYPASEFAHTGISRLAKQLLPES
;
A
#
# COMPACT_ATOMS: atom_id res chain seq x y z
N MET A 1 33.13 -0.23 32.16
CA MET A 1 31.82 0.32 32.62
C MET A 1 31.45 1.43 31.67
N SER A 2 30.71 1.15 30.63
CA SER A 2 30.16 2.13 29.69
C SER A 2 28.69 1.82 29.50
N ARG A 3 27.85 2.75 29.91
CA ARG A 3 26.38 2.65 29.81
C ARG A 3 26.00 2.94 28.37
N PHE A 4 25.60 1.93 27.63
CA PHE A 4 24.85 2.10 26.38
C PHE A 4 23.43 2.55 26.71
N VAL A 5 23.14 3.80 26.39
CA VAL A 5 21.76 4.28 26.26
C VAL A 5 21.21 3.72 24.95
N ARG A 6 20.36 2.72 25.03
CA ARG A 6 19.55 2.26 23.89
C ARG A 6 18.48 3.30 23.62
N ILE A 7 18.65 4.08 22.59
CA ILE A 7 17.57 4.84 21.99
C ILE A 7 16.75 3.80 21.21
N ALA A 8 15.55 3.54 21.70
CA ALA A 8 14.59 2.69 21.03
C ALA A 8 14.10 3.41 19.76
N ALA A 9 14.50 2.91 18.61
CA ALA A 9 13.84 3.24 17.36
C ALA A 9 12.39 2.74 17.43
N PRO A 10 11.41 3.52 16.95
CA PRO A 10 10.06 3.00 16.80
C PRO A 10 10.11 1.93 15.71
N ALA A 11 10.12 0.69 16.15
CA ALA A 11 9.83 -0.43 15.27
C ALA A 11 8.46 -0.15 14.67
N VAL A 12 8.38 -0.10 13.34
CA VAL A 12 7.12 -0.25 12.62
C VAL A 12 6.67 -1.68 12.95
N ALA A 13 5.88 -1.79 14.00
CA ALA A 13 5.36 -3.06 14.45
C ALA A 13 4.36 -3.54 13.41
N VAL A 14 4.74 -4.59 12.69
CA VAL A 14 3.77 -5.49 12.07
C VAL A 14 3.11 -6.22 13.23
N LEU A 15 2.00 -5.67 13.71
CA LEU A 15 1.18 -6.27 14.76
C LEU A 15 0.45 -7.47 14.17
N LEU A 16 0.96 -8.65 14.48
CA LEU A 16 0.16 -9.87 14.54
C LEU A 16 -0.73 -9.75 15.77
N VAL A 17 -1.97 -9.28 15.60
CA VAL A 17 -2.96 -9.21 16.66
C VAL A 17 -3.57 -10.60 16.85
N THR A 18 -3.17 -11.25 17.92
CA THR A 18 -3.99 -12.30 18.54
C THR A 18 -5.07 -11.61 19.37
N GLY A 19 -6.33 -11.88 19.03
CA GLY A 19 -7.47 -11.36 19.74
C GLY A 19 -7.57 -11.86 21.18
N ILE A 20 -7.97 -10.97 22.08
CA ILE A 20 -8.63 -11.33 23.35
C ILE A 20 -9.79 -10.35 23.56
N ASN A 21 -10.99 -10.92 23.60
CA ASN A 21 -12.23 -10.31 24.08
C ASN A 21 -12.17 -10.02 25.57
N ILE A 22 -13.03 -9.11 25.98
CA ILE A 22 -13.89 -9.06 27.17
C ILE A 22 -13.91 -7.62 27.74
N PHE A 23 -15.03 -6.95 27.69
CA PHE A 23 -15.97 -6.76 28.79
C PHE A 23 -17.22 -5.97 28.34
N ALA A 24 -18.35 -6.56 28.69
CA ALA A 24 -19.68 -5.98 28.63
C ALA A 24 -19.87 -4.92 29.72
N GLN A 25 -20.53 -3.81 29.41
CA GLN A 25 -21.29 -3.03 30.38
C GLN A 25 -22.65 -2.60 29.83
N ALA A 26 -23.64 -2.73 30.68
CA ALA A 26 -25.06 -2.56 30.43
C ALA A 26 -25.51 -1.08 30.34
N PRO A 27 -26.78 -0.83 29.99
CA PRO A 27 -27.19 0.42 29.33
C PRO A 27 -27.56 1.52 30.31
N GLU A 28 -27.20 2.75 29.97
CA GLU A 28 -27.68 3.96 30.63
C GLU A 28 -28.59 4.76 29.70
N ALA A 29 -29.57 5.42 30.30
CA ALA A 29 -30.79 5.92 29.74
C ALA A 29 -30.65 6.96 28.60
N ALA A 30 -31.63 6.94 27.72
CA ALA A 30 -31.79 7.82 26.57
C ALA A 30 -31.86 9.33 26.92
N ALA A 31 -31.01 10.11 26.25
CA ALA A 31 -31.14 11.56 26.12
C ALA A 31 -31.90 11.90 24.82
N PRO A 32 -32.62 13.04 24.75
CA PRO A 32 -33.44 13.42 23.61
C PRO A 32 -32.60 13.70 22.35
N PRO A 33 -33.14 13.51 21.15
CA PRO A 33 -32.39 13.64 19.91
C PRO A 33 -31.97 15.10 19.68
N PRO A 34 -30.74 15.33 19.18
CA PRO A 34 -30.29 16.65 18.78
C PRO A 34 -31.04 17.14 17.51
N PRO A 35 -31.15 18.46 17.31
CA PRO A 35 -31.80 19.04 16.14
C PRO A 35 -31.06 18.65 14.85
N ALA A 36 -31.82 18.47 13.77
CA ALA A 36 -31.31 18.09 12.46
C ALA A 36 -30.17 19.02 12.00
N PRO A 37 -29.07 18.47 11.46
CA PRO A 37 -27.99 19.29 10.94
C PRO A 37 -28.49 20.11 9.75
N ALA A 38 -28.09 21.38 9.73
CA ALA A 38 -28.26 22.27 8.58
C ALA A 38 -27.63 21.65 7.32
N PRO A 39 -28.12 21.97 6.11
CA PRO A 39 -27.59 21.40 4.89
C PRO A 39 -26.10 21.71 4.80
N VAL A 40 -25.31 20.64 4.73
CA VAL A 40 -23.85 20.73 4.55
C VAL A 40 -23.63 21.36 3.19
N GLU A 41 -23.15 22.59 3.21
CA GLU A 41 -22.60 23.27 2.05
C GLU A 41 -21.57 22.31 1.42
N SER A 42 -21.79 21.98 0.15
CA SER A 42 -20.95 21.08 -0.63
C SER A 42 -19.49 21.50 -0.42
N ALA A 43 -18.75 20.71 0.34
CA ALA A 43 -17.32 20.88 0.49
C ALA A 43 -16.70 20.91 -0.89
N ALA A 44 -15.97 21.98 -1.21
CA ALA A 44 -15.19 22.07 -2.41
C ALA A 44 -14.41 20.76 -2.59
N PRO A 45 -14.32 20.20 -3.80
CA PRO A 45 -13.58 18.98 -4.03
C PRO A 45 -12.19 19.17 -3.45
N ALA A 46 -11.81 18.28 -2.55
CA ALA A 46 -10.46 18.25 -2.00
C ALA A 46 -9.49 18.39 -3.17
N PRO A 47 -8.46 19.26 -3.08
CA PRO A 47 -7.53 19.44 -4.16
C PRO A 47 -7.04 18.04 -4.54
N THR A 48 -7.23 17.68 -5.80
CA THR A 48 -6.72 16.45 -6.38
C THR A 48 -5.20 16.52 -6.25
N GLY A 49 -4.74 16.19 -5.03
CA GLY A 49 -3.35 16.06 -4.70
C GLY A 49 -2.81 14.92 -5.54
N SER A 50 -1.76 15.18 -6.24
CA SER A 50 -0.87 14.27 -6.93
C SER A 50 -1.20 13.85 -8.35
N LYS A 51 -1.36 14.81 -9.22
CA LYS A 51 -1.04 14.59 -10.65
C LYS A 51 0.47 14.36 -10.90
N PHE A 52 1.32 14.54 -9.88
CA PHE A 52 2.78 14.49 -10.02
C PHE A 52 3.39 13.11 -9.84
N LEU A 53 2.73 12.23 -9.10
CA LEU A 53 3.22 10.88 -8.86
C LEU A 53 2.15 9.95 -9.35
N GLY A 54 2.47 9.08 -10.29
CA GLY A 54 1.52 8.16 -10.88
C GLY A 54 0.63 7.53 -9.81
N SER A 55 -0.67 7.46 -10.07
CA SER A 55 -1.71 6.91 -9.20
C SER A 55 -1.51 5.43 -8.81
N ASP A 56 -0.42 4.83 -9.25
CA ASP A 56 -0.20 3.39 -9.20
C ASP A 56 0.44 2.91 -7.89
N VAL A 57 0.81 3.80 -6.99
CA VAL A 57 1.43 3.44 -5.72
C VAL A 57 0.46 3.70 -4.56
N PRO A 58 -0.07 2.65 -3.92
CA PRO A 58 -0.89 2.83 -2.74
C PRO A 58 -0.07 3.45 -1.60
N VAL A 59 -0.63 4.45 -0.95
CA VAL A 59 -0.05 5.04 0.26
C VAL A 59 -0.57 4.29 1.47
N LEU A 60 0.33 3.63 2.20
CA LEU A 60 0.01 2.98 3.46
C LEU A 60 0.09 4.02 4.58
N ASP A 61 -0.99 4.21 5.32
CA ASP A 61 -0.96 4.93 6.58
C ASP A 61 -0.40 4.00 7.67
N PRO A 62 0.81 4.26 8.20
CA PRO A 62 1.43 3.38 9.19
C PRO A 62 0.70 3.40 10.55
N SER A 63 -0.20 4.34 10.79
CA SER A 63 -0.99 4.44 12.03
C SER A 63 -2.35 3.76 11.94
N SER A 64 -2.76 3.31 10.77
CA SER A 64 -4.05 2.67 10.54
C SER A 64 -3.91 1.51 9.55
N ASP A 65 -4.73 0.48 9.71
CA ASP A 65 -4.88 -0.60 8.73
C ASP A 65 -5.56 -0.11 7.43
N VAL A 66 -5.32 1.14 7.03
CA VAL A 66 -5.96 1.77 5.89
C VAL A 66 -4.92 2.11 4.83
N VAL A 67 -5.14 1.64 3.62
CA VAL A 67 -4.40 2.09 2.43
C VAL A 67 -5.22 3.12 1.68
N THR A 68 -4.63 4.28 1.42
CA THR A 68 -5.23 5.28 0.54
C THR A 68 -4.61 5.16 -0.85
N TRP A 69 -5.44 4.89 -1.85
CA TRP A 69 -5.03 4.81 -3.23
C TRP A 69 -6.04 5.54 -4.11
N ASP A 70 -5.55 6.42 -4.95
CA ASP A 70 -6.35 7.23 -5.87
C ASP A 70 -7.54 7.92 -5.18
N GLY A 71 -7.28 8.46 -3.98
CA GLY A 71 -8.29 9.17 -3.17
C GLY A 71 -9.33 8.29 -2.49
N LYS A 72 -9.21 6.95 -2.56
CA LYS A 72 -10.06 6.01 -1.84
C LYS A 72 -9.28 5.35 -0.71
N SER A 73 -9.94 5.17 0.42
CA SER A 73 -9.39 4.48 1.57
C SER A 73 -9.88 3.03 1.62
N TRP A 74 -8.97 2.10 1.81
CA TRP A 74 -9.19 0.67 1.87
C TRP A 74 -8.81 0.16 3.25
N ASN A 75 -9.73 -0.52 3.91
CA ASN A 75 -9.41 -1.15 5.18
C ASN A 75 -8.64 -2.46 4.92
N LEU A 76 -7.41 -2.53 5.41
CA LEU A 76 -6.52 -3.68 5.26
C LEU A 76 -6.53 -4.57 6.50
N ASN A 77 -7.69 -4.91 6.99
CA ASN A 77 -7.72 -5.96 8.00
C ASN A 77 -7.04 -7.22 7.42
N ASN A 78 -5.78 -7.41 7.75
CA ASN A 78 -4.86 -8.49 7.37
C ASN A 78 -3.94 -8.28 6.16
N ASN A 79 -3.60 -7.05 5.83
CA ASN A 79 -2.52 -6.77 4.87
C ASN A 79 -2.58 -7.57 3.55
N ARG A 80 -3.80 -7.94 3.09
CA ARG A 80 -3.92 -8.76 1.88
C ARG A 80 -3.32 -8.09 0.64
N VAL A 81 -3.41 -6.77 0.55
CA VAL A 81 -2.75 -6.02 -0.54
C VAL A 81 -1.23 -6.14 -0.41
N PHE A 82 -0.71 -6.11 0.82
CA PHE A 82 0.71 -6.34 1.08
C PHE A 82 1.10 -7.79 0.72
N GLU A 83 0.33 -8.78 1.16
CA GLU A 83 0.56 -10.19 0.88
C GLU A 83 0.58 -10.44 -0.63
N ALA A 84 -0.40 -9.94 -1.37
CA ALA A 84 -0.47 -10.07 -2.83
C ALA A 84 0.71 -9.39 -3.54
N ARG A 85 1.14 -8.22 -3.08
CA ARG A 85 2.32 -7.52 -3.61
C ARG A 85 3.60 -8.27 -3.29
N PHE A 86 3.72 -8.79 -2.07
CA PHE A 86 4.88 -9.56 -1.66
C PHE A 86 4.97 -10.88 -2.43
N GLU A 87 3.86 -11.59 -2.60
CA GLU A 87 3.80 -12.80 -3.42
C GLU A 87 4.15 -12.51 -4.88
N LYS A 88 3.59 -11.45 -5.46
CA LYS A 88 3.97 -10.99 -6.81
C LYS A 88 5.46 -10.70 -6.92
N TYR A 89 6.05 -10.06 -5.91
CA TYR A 89 7.49 -9.80 -5.85
C TYR A 89 8.30 -11.10 -5.79
N LEU A 90 7.89 -12.08 -4.98
CA LEU A 90 8.57 -13.38 -4.88
C LEU A 90 8.46 -14.18 -6.18
N ASN A 91 7.32 -14.08 -6.88
CA ASN A 91 7.04 -14.76 -8.16
C ASN A 91 7.62 -14.05 -9.39
N ALA A 92 8.11 -12.82 -9.23
CA ALA A 92 8.59 -12.04 -10.36
C ALA A 92 9.64 -12.82 -11.17
N PRO A 93 9.43 -12.99 -12.50
CA PRO A 93 10.30 -13.83 -13.34
C PRO A 93 11.72 -13.34 -13.49
N GLU A 94 12.11 -12.25 -12.84
CA GLU A 94 12.98 -11.28 -13.22
C GLU A 94 14.43 -11.36 -12.89
N GLU A 95 15.15 -11.30 -13.88
CA GLU A 95 16.57 -11.03 -13.92
C GLU A 95 16.78 -9.51 -13.84
N THR A 96 17.83 -9.10 -13.18
CA THR A 96 18.22 -7.71 -13.07
C THR A 96 18.36 -7.14 -14.50
N ASN A 97 17.44 -6.30 -14.93
CA ASN A 97 17.51 -5.66 -16.23
C ASN A 97 18.77 -4.77 -16.27
N ALA A 98 19.52 -4.80 -17.37
CA ALA A 98 20.69 -3.95 -17.57
C ALA A 98 20.37 -2.45 -17.39
N ASP A 99 19.15 -2.06 -17.71
CA ASP A 99 18.71 -0.68 -17.55
C ASP A 99 18.42 -0.32 -16.08
N ASP A 100 17.95 -1.27 -15.26
CA ASP A 100 17.82 -1.07 -13.81
C ASP A 100 19.19 -0.84 -13.17
N VAL A 101 20.22 -1.57 -13.59
CA VAL A 101 21.58 -1.38 -13.10
C VAL A 101 22.12 0.01 -13.46
N LYS A 102 21.92 0.43 -14.70
CA LYS A 102 22.31 1.77 -15.17
C LYS A 102 21.55 2.87 -14.40
N TYR A 103 20.24 2.70 -14.26
CA TYR A 103 19.41 3.61 -13.47
C TYR A 103 19.92 3.75 -12.04
N GLN A 104 20.17 2.64 -11.34
CA GLN A 104 20.69 2.65 -9.98
C GLN A 104 22.07 3.30 -9.89
N SER A 105 22.95 3.06 -10.86
CA SER A 105 24.24 3.75 -10.94
C SER A 105 24.08 5.26 -11.04
N ILE A 106 23.12 5.74 -11.82
CA ILE A 106 22.82 7.18 -11.94
C ILE A 106 22.31 7.72 -10.60
N ILE A 107 21.35 7.07 -9.97
CA ILE A 107 20.79 7.49 -8.66
C ILE A 107 21.88 7.57 -7.59
N LEU A 108 22.75 6.56 -7.49
CA LEU A 108 23.88 6.57 -6.54
C LEU A 108 24.86 7.70 -6.85
N THR A 109 25.14 7.98 -8.13
CA THR A 109 26.00 9.09 -8.53
C THR A 109 25.38 10.44 -8.13
N ILE A 110 24.07 10.63 -8.34
CA ILE A 110 23.35 11.82 -7.89
C ILE A 110 23.50 12.02 -6.37
N LEU A 111 23.28 10.95 -5.60
CA LEU A 111 23.41 10.99 -4.14
C LEU A 111 24.84 11.29 -3.69
N ASP A 112 25.86 10.78 -4.39
CA ASP A 112 27.26 11.11 -4.11
C ASP A 112 27.60 12.57 -4.43
N ARG A 113 27.14 13.11 -5.59
CA ARG A 113 27.34 14.50 -5.98
C ARG A 113 26.65 15.49 -5.03
N LEU A 114 25.51 15.11 -4.48
CA LEU A 114 24.73 15.90 -3.53
C LEU A 114 25.11 15.64 -2.06
N ALA A 115 26.15 14.88 -1.80
CA ALA A 115 26.66 14.68 -0.44
C ALA A 115 27.06 16.05 0.17
N PRO A 116 26.79 16.31 1.46
CA PRO A 116 27.03 17.62 2.09
C PRO A 116 28.45 18.17 1.89
N GLU A 117 29.43 17.27 1.83
CA GLU A 117 30.85 17.60 1.67
C GLU A 117 31.23 17.94 0.23
N LYS A 118 30.43 17.52 -0.75
CA LYS A 118 30.70 17.62 -2.18
C LYS A 118 29.79 18.61 -2.90
N ALA A 119 28.71 19.09 -2.28
CA ALA A 119 27.69 19.91 -2.88
C ALA A 119 28.21 21.32 -3.24
N ASN A 120 28.83 21.44 -4.39
CA ASN A 120 29.18 22.70 -5.03
C ASN A 120 28.26 22.94 -6.27
N ASN A 121 28.28 24.14 -6.84
CA ASN A 121 27.43 24.49 -7.97
C ASN A 121 27.61 23.53 -9.16
N GLN A 122 28.83 23.13 -9.47
CA GLN A 122 29.12 22.21 -10.57
C GLN A 122 28.51 20.82 -10.31
N ASN A 123 28.66 20.29 -9.10
CA ASN A 123 28.08 18.99 -8.72
C ASN A 123 26.56 19.04 -8.67
N ILE A 124 25.96 20.17 -8.29
CA ILE A 124 24.50 20.38 -8.31
C ILE A 124 23.99 20.37 -9.77
N ASP A 125 24.67 21.06 -10.69
CA ASP A 125 24.33 21.06 -12.12
C ASP A 125 24.49 19.66 -12.74
N GLU A 126 25.55 18.95 -12.38
CA GLU A 126 25.76 17.58 -12.83
C GLU A 126 24.68 16.64 -12.28
N ALA A 127 24.33 16.73 -11.01
CA ALA A 127 23.25 15.96 -10.39
C ALA A 127 21.91 16.22 -11.07
N PHE A 128 21.62 17.48 -11.44
CA PHE A 128 20.41 17.82 -12.17
C PHE A 128 20.38 17.20 -13.59
N ARG A 129 21.49 17.27 -14.32
CA ARG A 129 21.61 16.61 -15.64
C ARG A 129 21.43 15.09 -15.53
N LEU A 130 22.01 14.50 -14.48
CA LEU A 130 21.85 13.06 -14.20
C LEU A 130 20.39 12.72 -13.84
N LEU A 131 19.69 13.57 -13.10
CA LEU A 131 18.27 13.39 -12.77
C LEU A 131 17.40 13.42 -14.03
N SER A 132 17.63 14.40 -14.93
CA SER A 132 16.96 14.45 -16.23
C SER A 132 17.31 13.25 -17.11
N ARG A 133 18.51 12.69 -16.97
CA ARG A 133 18.92 11.48 -17.68
C ARG A 133 18.27 10.22 -17.06
N ALA A 134 18.06 10.19 -15.74
CA ALA A 134 17.37 9.11 -15.06
C ALA A 134 15.89 9.01 -15.48
N SER A 135 15.25 10.12 -15.86
CA SER A 135 13.87 10.12 -16.35
C SER A 135 13.67 9.44 -17.72
N ASN A 136 14.74 9.07 -18.42
CA ASN A 136 14.66 8.29 -19.66
C ASN A 136 14.52 6.77 -19.44
N PHE A 137 14.64 6.31 -18.20
CA PHE A 137 14.45 4.90 -17.86
C PHE A 137 13.01 4.68 -17.39
N ASP A 138 12.37 3.59 -17.81
CA ASP A 138 10.99 3.27 -17.43
C ASP A 138 10.81 3.12 -15.92
N VAL A 139 11.88 2.71 -15.26
CA VAL A 139 11.92 2.60 -13.80
C VAL A 139 11.90 3.98 -13.17
N ASP A 140 10.80 4.29 -12.50
CA ASP A 140 10.63 5.56 -11.77
C ASP A 140 10.85 6.84 -12.63
N ALA A 141 10.71 6.74 -13.95
CA ALA A 141 10.90 7.85 -14.88
C ALA A 141 10.10 9.10 -14.48
N ARG A 142 8.83 8.93 -14.16
CA ARG A 142 7.95 10.05 -13.72
C ARG A 142 8.39 10.69 -12.41
N LEU A 143 8.99 9.92 -11.50
CA LEU A 143 9.51 10.46 -10.24
C LEU A 143 10.73 11.35 -10.49
N CYS A 144 11.64 10.89 -11.33
CA CYS A 144 12.83 11.66 -11.72
C CYS A 144 12.46 12.93 -12.50
N GLU A 145 11.48 12.85 -13.41
CA GLU A 145 10.92 14.00 -14.13
C GLU A 145 10.31 15.02 -13.17
N SER A 146 9.42 14.59 -12.27
CA SER A 146 8.78 15.49 -11.29
C SER A 146 9.81 16.17 -10.37
N MET A 147 10.87 15.47 -10.01
CA MET A 147 11.95 16.04 -9.21
C MET A 147 12.78 17.05 -10.02
N ALA A 148 13.07 16.74 -11.29
CA ALA A 148 13.77 17.68 -12.18
C ALA A 148 12.95 18.95 -12.38
N ASP A 149 11.65 18.83 -12.62
CA ASP A 149 10.72 19.96 -12.75
C ASP A 149 10.66 20.81 -11.47
N ALA A 150 10.63 20.17 -10.31
CA ALA A 150 10.63 20.88 -9.04
C ALA A 150 11.93 21.67 -8.81
N VAL A 151 13.09 21.07 -9.08
CA VAL A 151 14.39 21.77 -9.00
C VAL A 151 14.46 22.94 -10.00
N TYR A 152 14.00 22.70 -11.23
CA TYR A 152 13.97 23.72 -12.26
C TYR A 152 13.03 24.89 -11.90
N SER A 153 11.87 24.60 -11.31
CA SER A 153 10.92 25.62 -10.83
C SER A 153 11.54 26.50 -9.75
N VAL A 154 12.34 25.91 -8.84
CA VAL A 154 13.07 26.68 -7.83
C VAL A 154 14.11 27.61 -8.48
N TRP A 155 14.88 27.13 -9.44
CA TRP A 155 15.85 27.97 -10.15
C TRP A 155 15.18 29.11 -10.92
N ARG A 156 14.05 28.84 -11.58
CA ARG A 156 13.26 29.91 -12.22
C ARG A 156 12.75 30.93 -11.21
N ALA A 157 12.30 30.48 -10.02
CA ALA A 157 11.87 31.40 -8.96
C ALA A 157 13.02 32.23 -8.42
N GLN A 158 14.24 31.68 -8.30
CA GLN A 158 15.43 32.40 -7.89
C GLN A 158 15.86 33.43 -8.95
N ASP A 159 15.86 33.08 -10.25
CA ASP A 159 16.17 33.98 -11.33
C ASP A 159 15.15 35.14 -11.39
N ALA A 160 13.85 34.85 -11.32
CA ALA A 160 12.81 35.87 -11.22
C ALA A 160 12.99 36.77 -9.99
N SER A 161 13.36 36.21 -8.85
CA SER A 161 13.68 36.96 -7.64
C SER A 161 14.88 37.89 -7.84
N GLN A 162 15.95 37.43 -8.50
CA GLN A 162 17.12 38.25 -8.80
C GLN A 162 16.78 39.41 -9.74
N ARG A 163 15.97 39.18 -10.77
CA ARG A 163 15.49 40.25 -11.68
C ARG A 163 14.69 41.33 -10.92
N LEU A 164 13.84 40.93 -9.97
CA LEU A 164 13.11 41.86 -9.12
C LEU A 164 14.05 42.66 -8.21
N VAL A 165 15.10 42.05 -7.69
CA VAL A 165 16.14 42.76 -6.91
C VAL A 165 16.86 43.78 -7.76
N GLN A 166 17.27 43.44 -8.98
CA GLN A 166 17.92 44.38 -9.92
C GLN A 166 16.98 45.54 -10.32
N ALA A 167 15.70 45.23 -10.58
CA ALA A 167 14.70 46.26 -10.85
C ALA A 167 14.52 47.19 -9.65
N ASN A 168 14.52 46.68 -8.43
CA ASN A 168 14.43 47.50 -7.24
C ASN A 168 15.66 48.39 -7.03
N VAL A 169 16.86 47.93 -7.39
CA VAL A 169 18.07 48.78 -7.35
C VAL A 169 17.92 50.01 -8.27
N ALA A 170 17.39 49.83 -9.49
CA ALA A 170 17.11 50.93 -10.40
C ALA A 170 16.04 51.88 -9.84
N LEU A 171 14.96 51.33 -9.28
CA LEU A 171 13.90 52.11 -8.64
C LEU A 171 14.39 52.86 -7.38
N GLU A 172 15.29 52.32 -6.62
CA GLU A 172 15.92 52.98 -5.45
C GLU A 172 16.80 54.19 -5.92
N GLN A 173 17.49 54.09 -7.05
CA GLN A 173 18.19 55.23 -7.64
C GLN A 173 17.21 56.31 -8.10
N GLU A 174 16.14 55.92 -8.78
CA GLU A 174 15.06 56.80 -9.19
C GLU A 174 14.41 57.48 -7.98
N ARG A 175 14.15 56.76 -6.89
CA ARG A 175 13.65 57.30 -5.63
C ARG A 175 14.56 58.40 -5.08
N LYS A 176 15.86 58.13 -5.00
CA LYS A 176 16.84 59.12 -4.52
C LYS A 176 16.89 60.38 -5.42
N THR A 177 16.81 60.19 -6.72
CA THR A 177 16.75 61.30 -7.68
C THR A 177 15.49 62.14 -7.48
N ASN A 178 14.33 61.53 -7.36
CA ASN A 178 13.07 62.22 -7.12
C ASN A 178 13.04 62.92 -5.74
N GLU A 179 13.59 62.31 -4.69
CA GLU A 179 13.76 62.96 -3.40
C GLU A 179 14.63 64.19 -3.48
N TRP A 180 15.76 64.12 -4.21
CA TRP A 180 16.63 65.25 -4.43
C TRP A 180 15.92 66.36 -5.22
N ASN A 181 15.24 66.02 -6.33
CA ASN A 181 14.51 67.00 -7.17
C ASN A 181 13.35 67.66 -6.37
N ALA A 182 12.63 66.88 -5.53
CA ALA A 182 11.59 67.42 -4.64
C ALA A 182 12.19 68.44 -3.65
N ARG A 183 13.35 68.12 -3.04
CA ARG A 183 14.07 69.05 -2.16
C ARG A 183 14.52 70.30 -2.89
N LEU A 184 15.10 70.18 -4.10
CA LEU A 184 15.52 71.24 -4.91
C LEU A 184 14.34 72.18 -5.31
N ALA A 185 13.24 71.61 -5.80
CA ALA A 185 12.00 72.32 -6.12
C ALA A 185 11.43 73.04 -4.87
N SER A 186 11.52 72.44 -3.70
CA SER A 186 11.09 73.08 -2.44
C SER A 186 12.02 74.23 -2.01
N GLN A 187 13.30 74.21 -2.39
CA GLN A 187 14.27 75.24 -2.02
C GLN A 187 14.25 76.41 -3.06
N THR A 188 14.06 76.10 -4.34
CA THR A 188 13.98 77.13 -5.38
C THR A 188 12.71 77.99 -5.31
N SER A 189 11.62 77.42 -4.76
CA SER A 189 10.40 78.17 -4.46
C SER A 189 10.41 78.75 -3.02
N ARG A 190 11.47 79.46 -2.68
CA ARG A 190 11.63 80.03 -1.34
C ARG A 190 10.53 81.03 -1.07
N ILE A 191 9.82 80.85 0.06
CA ILE A 191 8.84 81.82 0.55
C ILE A 191 9.63 83.08 1.01
N GLU A 192 9.40 84.22 0.38
CA GLU A 192 9.98 85.46 0.84
C GLU A 192 9.51 85.77 2.29
N ALA A 193 10.46 86.13 3.14
CA ALA A 193 10.14 86.44 4.52
C ALA A 193 9.07 87.55 4.59
N VAL A 194 7.95 87.22 5.19
CA VAL A 194 6.86 88.24 5.35
C VAL A 194 7.31 89.28 6.34
N PRO A 195 7.16 90.59 6.02
CA PRO A 195 7.37 91.60 7.01
C PRO A 195 6.46 91.41 8.19
N ASN A 196 6.95 91.69 9.38
CA ASN A 196 6.40 91.37 10.70
C ASN A 196 5.04 92.01 11.02
N ASN A 197 4.25 92.41 10.03
CA ASN A 197 2.94 93.03 10.18
C ASN A 197 1.82 91.99 10.03
N LYS A 198 1.38 91.42 11.19
CA LYS A 198 0.43 90.33 11.25
C LYS A 198 -1.00 90.60 10.74
N ASN A 199 -1.29 91.87 10.31
CA ASN A 199 -2.64 92.26 9.90
C ASN A 199 -2.76 92.60 8.37
N ASP A 200 -1.81 92.20 7.59
CA ASP A 200 -1.87 92.44 6.16
C ASP A 200 -2.47 91.25 5.38
N ALA A 201 -3.77 91.32 5.07
CA ALA A 201 -4.50 90.32 4.33
C ALA A 201 -3.86 89.97 2.99
N ALA A 202 -3.26 91.00 2.31
CA ALA A 202 -2.56 90.82 1.03
C ALA A 202 -1.26 90.01 1.21
N ALA A 203 -0.58 90.15 2.34
CA ALA A 203 0.61 89.37 2.63
C ALA A 203 0.23 87.86 2.91
N ALA A 204 -0.90 87.65 3.59
CA ALA A 204 -1.41 86.27 3.82
C ALA A 204 -1.82 85.57 2.53
N GLU A 205 -2.38 86.37 1.56
CA GLU A 205 -2.79 85.80 0.26
C GLU A 205 -1.57 85.46 -0.60
N ARG A 206 -0.55 86.32 -0.64
CA ARG A 206 0.73 86.00 -1.33
C ARG A 206 1.43 84.74 -0.72
N ILE A 207 1.38 84.53 0.58
CA ILE A 207 1.93 83.34 1.23
C ILE A 207 1.18 82.13 0.74
N LYS A 208 -0.16 82.19 0.66
CA LYS A 208 -0.98 81.05 0.16
C LYS A 208 -0.66 80.76 -1.31
N GLU A 209 -0.55 81.79 -2.17
CA GLU A 209 -0.17 81.60 -3.55
C GLU A 209 1.25 81.03 -3.71
N GLN A 210 2.21 81.52 -2.90
CA GLN A 210 3.56 80.91 -2.88
C GLN A 210 3.59 79.51 -2.40
N GLN A 211 2.77 79.15 -1.36
CA GLN A 211 2.61 77.78 -0.89
C GLN A 211 1.99 76.93 -1.97
N ALA A 212 0.90 77.35 -2.62
CA ALA A 212 0.26 76.66 -3.72
C ALA A 212 1.22 76.46 -4.93
N SER A 213 1.99 77.47 -5.31
CA SER A 213 3.02 77.36 -6.35
C SER A 213 4.12 76.35 -5.96
N ARG A 214 4.55 76.37 -4.72
CA ARG A 214 5.53 75.41 -4.19
C ARG A 214 4.98 73.98 -4.20
N ASP A 215 3.76 73.77 -3.70
CA ASP A 215 3.11 72.46 -3.66
C ASP A 215 2.94 71.93 -5.08
N PHE A 216 2.52 72.78 -6.02
CA PHE A 216 2.43 72.45 -7.44
C PHE A 216 3.79 72.06 -8.07
N ALA A 217 4.88 72.78 -7.72
CA ALA A 217 6.23 72.46 -8.23
C ALA A 217 6.80 71.15 -7.65
N VAL A 218 6.41 70.75 -6.41
CA VAL A 218 6.87 69.52 -5.73
C VAL A 218 5.99 68.33 -6.03
N GLN A 219 4.70 68.54 -6.34
CA GLN A 219 3.69 67.52 -6.57
C GLN A 219 4.12 66.40 -7.53
N PRO A 220 4.68 66.68 -8.75
CA PRO A 220 5.07 65.61 -9.68
C PRO A 220 6.13 64.67 -9.06
N TYR A 221 7.07 65.23 -8.31
CA TYR A 221 8.12 64.42 -7.66
C TYR A 221 7.59 63.60 -6.50
N THR A 222 6.67 64.14 -5.70
CA THR A 222 6.05 63.43 -4.58
C THR A 222 5.12 62.33 -5.06
N THR A 223 4.36 62.57 -6.13
CA THR A 223 3.52 61.54 -6.76
C THR A 223 4.39 60.39 -7.31
N ARG A 224 5.45 60.75 -8.07
CA ARG A 224 6.37 59.74 -8.58
C ARG A 224 7.10 58.98 -7.50
N LEU A 225 7.46 59.62 -6.40
CA LEU A 225 8.06 59.00 -5.23
C LEU A 225 7.11 57.96 -4.62
N ALA A 226 5.83 58.29 -4.47
CA ALA A 226 4.82 57.35 -3.95
C ALA A 226 4.65 56.15 -4.88
N GLU A 227 4.60 56.33 -6.20
CA GLU A 227 4.53 55.25 -7.20
C GLU A 227 5.76 54.33 -7.12
N VAL A 228 6.96 54.92 -7.10
CA VAL A 228 8.22 54.15 -7.01
C VAL A 228 8.27 53.34 -5.72
N MET A 229 7.91 53.94 -4.57
CA MET A 229 7.86 53.24 -3.30
C MET A 229 6.82 52.09 -3.29
N ALA A 230 5.65 52.32 -3.87
CA ALA A 230 4.62 51.27 -4.02
C ALA A 230 5.12 50.13 -4.92
N THR A 231 5.81 50.45 -6.02
CA THR A 231 6.39 49.45 -6.92
C THR A 231 7.48 48.61 -6.23
N ILE A 232 8.37 49.26 -5.48
CA ILE A 232 9.42 48.58 -4.70
C ILE A 232 8.79 47.59 -3.70
N LYS A 233 7.77 48.02 -2.95
CA LYS A 233 7.05 47.16 -2.00
C LYS A 233 6.36 45.99 -2.71
N THR A 234 5.71 46.25 -3.83
CA THR A 234 5.06 45.23 -4.66
C THR A 234 6.07 44.21 -5.17
N ASN A 235 7.22 44.63 -5.65
CA ASN A 235 8.29 43.75 -6.11
C ASN A 235 8.88 42.93 -4.96
N GLN A 236 9.04 43.49 -3.76
CA GLN A 236 9.47 42.76 -2.57
C GLN A 236 8.47 41.67 -2.20
N ALA A 237 7.18 42.00 -2.17
CA ALA A 237 6.13 41.02 -1.89
C ALA A 237 6.07 39.90 -2.95
N LYS A 238 6.17 40.25 -4.25
CA LYS A 238 6.23 39.27 -5.34
C LYS A 238 7.45 38.36 -5.22
N LYS A 239 8.62 38.92 -4.91
CA LYS A 239 9.85 38.16 -4.70
C LYS A 239 9.67 37.10 -3.59
N GLU A 240 9.18 37.51 -2.42
CA GLU A 240 8.98 36.62 -1.28
C GLU A 240 7.94 35.53 -1.57
N LEU A 241 6.81 35.91 -2.19
CA LEU A 241 5.74 34.98 -2.54
C LEU A 241 6.21 33.94 -3.56
N THR A 242 6.92 34.33 -4.62
CA THR A 242 7.41 33.40 -5.66
C THR A 242 8.40 32.38 -5.08
N LEU A 243 9.33 32.83 -4.22
CA LEU A 243 10.27 31.92 -3.58
C LEU A 243 9.58 30.99 -2.58
N LEU A 244 8.63 31.51 -1.80
CA LEU A 244 7.87 30.71 -0.83
C LEU A 244 7.04 29.64 -1.54
N GLN A 245 6.36 29.99 -2.63
CA GLN A 245 5.57 29.04 -3.40
C GLN A 245 6.43 27.89 -3.96
N ALA A 246 7.55 28.21 -4.63
CA ALA A 246 8.47 27.20 -5.14
C ALA A 246 9.03 26.30 -4.03
N LYS A 247 9.29 26.88 -2.85
CA LYS A 247 9.74 26.15 -1.66
C LYS A 247 8.69 25.16 -1.16
N ILE A 248 7.43 25.61 -1.04
CA ILE A 248 6.31 24.76 -0.59
C ILE A 248 6.08 23.60 -1.55
N GLU A 249 6.06 23.88 -2.87
CA GLU A 249 5.88 22.87 -3.91
C GLU A 249 6.99 21.80 -3.85
N PHE A 250 8.24 22.23 -3.71
CA PHE A 250 9.37 21.31 -3.62
C PHE A 250 9.34 20.48 -2.33
N GLN A 251 9.01 21.10 -1.19
CA GLN A 251 8.85 20.41 0.08
C GLN A 251 7.70 19.40 0.06
N ALA A 252 6.58 19.76 -0.57
CA ALA A 252 5.44 18.86 -0.71
C ALA A 252 5.82 17.60 -1.51
N LEU A 253 6.61 17.75 -2.57
CA LEU A 253 7.05 16.63 -3.39
C LEU A 253 7.83 15.59 -2.58
N PHE A 254 8.90 15.98 -1.89
CA PHE A 254 9.68 14.97 -1.15
C PHE A 254 8.99 14.48 0.13
N ALA A 255 8.08 15.24 0.73
CA ALA A 255 7.20 14.75 1.79
C ALA A 255 6.26 13.66 1.26
N GLN A 256 5.69 13.85 0.07
CA GLN A 256 4.87 12.85 -0.59
C GLN A 256 5.67 11.59 -0.98
N LEU A 257 6.88 11.77 -1.50
CA LEU A 257 7.79 10.66 -1.80
C LEU A 257 8.12 9.84 -0.55
N PHE A 258 8.25 10.51 0.61
CA PHE A 258 8.47 9.84 1.89
C PHE A 258 7.27 8.96 2.28
N LEU A 259 6.06 9.50 2.20
CA LEU A 259 4.83 8.74 2.47
C LEU A 259 4.68 7.54 1.52
N GLN A 260 5.18 7.65 0.29
CA GLN A 260 5.23 6.57 -0.69
C GLN A 260 6.44 5.63 -0.53
N ARG A 261 7.25 5.81 0.51
CA ARG A 261 8.47 5.03 0.79
C ARG A 261 9.53 5.07 -0.32
N ARG A 262 9.54 6.13 -1.12
CA ARG A 262 10.55 6.38 -2.15
C ARG A 262 11.81 7.01 -1.56
N PHE A 263 12.40 6.35 -0.57
CA PHE A 263 13.45 6.92 0.30
C PHE A 263 14.67 7.44 -0.45
N GLN A 264 15.12 6.78 -1.53
CA GLN A 264 16.24 7.31 -2.34
C GLN A 264 15.88 8.65 -2.97
N HIS A 265 14.65 8.80 -3.48
CA HIS A 265 14.16 10.05 -4.07
C HIS A 265 13.97 11.13 -3.00
N VAL A 266 13.54 10.75 -1.79
CA VAL A 266 13.51 11.67 -0.64
C VAL A 266 14.90 12.22 -0.35
N LEU A 267 15.92 11.36 -0.29
CA LEU A 267 17.30 11.77 -0.07
C LEU A 267 17.81 12.71 -1.17
N ILE A 268 17.49 12.44 -2.42
CA ILE A 268 17.82 13.35 -3.53
C ILE A 268 17.12 14.71 -3.33
N GLY A 269 15.81 14.70 -3.05
CA GLY A 269 15.03 15.91 -2.84
C GLY A 269 15.51 16.76 -1.67
N THR A 270 15.76 16.14 -0.51
CA THR A 270 16.24 16.85 0.69
C THR A 270 17.65 17.43 0.50
N ARG A 271 18.52 16.71 -0.22
CA ARG A 271 19.87 17.18 -0.54
C ARG A 271 19.85 18.32 -1.56
N PHE A 272 19.06 18.22 -2.62
CA PHE A 272 18.84 19.35 -3.53
C PHE A 272 18.28 20.58 -2.79
N TYR A 273 17.29 20.38 -1.91
CA TYR A 273 16.72 21.44 -1.13
C TYR A 273 17.80 22.20 -0.33
N ARG A 274 18.64 21.50 0.41
CA ARG A 274 19.74 22.10 1.19
C ARG A 274 20.76 22.82 0.31
N ALA A 275 21.07 22.23 -0.84
CA ALA A 275 22.03 22.78 -1.78
C ALA A 275 21.54 24.07 -2.47
N VAL A 276 20.25 24.15 -2.76
CA VAL A 276 19.65 25.25 -3.53
C VAL A 276 19.20 26.39 -2.62
N PHE A 277 18.48 26.12 -1.53
CA PHE A 277 17.93 27.21 -0.69
C PHE A 277 18.97 27.84 0.23
N ARG A 278 19.86 27.05 0.85
CA ARG A 278 20.92 27.53 1.78
C ARG A 278 20.46 28.53 2.84
N ASP A 279 19.14 28.55 3.13
CA ASP A 279 18.51 29.54 4.01
C ASP A 279 18.43 29.08 5.47
N GLY A 280 18.88 27.86 5.79
CA GLY A 280 18.82 27.27 7.11
C GLY A 280 17.41 26.94 7.61
N ASN A 281 16.37 27.29 6.84
CA ASN A 281 14.99 27.00 7.19
C ASN A 281 14.63 25.56 6.82
N THR A 282 14.59 24.70 7.83
CA THR A 282 14.32 23.26 7.66
C THR A 282 12.87 22.87 7.94
N LYS A 283 12.00 23.81 8.37
CA LYS A 283 10.58 23.52 8.63
C LYS A 283 9.86 23.22 7.31
N LEU A 284 8.99 22.22 7.32
CA LEU A 284 8.12 21.95 6.19
C LEU A 284 6.93 22.93 6.20
N GLU A 285 6.76 23.64 5.11
CA GLU A 285 5.63 24.55 4.87
C GLU A 285 4.48 23.82 4.12
N VAL A 286 4.32 22.52 4.36
CA VAL A 286 3.24 21.70 3.78
C VAL A 286 1.92 21.91 4.50
N GLY A 287 0.80 21.49 3.90
CA GLY A 287 -0.53 21.60 4.47
C GLY A 287 -0.66 20.94 5.85
N LYS A 288 -1.63 21.40 6.64
CA LYS A 288 -1.83 20.94 8.03
C LYS A 288 -2.05 19.43 8.08
N ASP A 289 -2.86 18.87 7.18
CA ASP A 289 -3.18 17.45 7.15
C ASP A 289 -1.93 16.57 6.92
N ALA A 290 -1.04 17.01 6.04
CA ALA A 290 0.23 16.32 5.80
C ALA A 290 1.18 16.41 7.01
N LYS A 291 1.20 17.56 7.71
CA LYS A 291 1.97 17.71 8.97
C LYS A 291 1.43 16.81 10.07
N ASP A 292 0.12 16.77 10.23
CA ASP A 292 -0.55 15.97 11.26
C ASP A 292 -0.35 14.46 10.98
N LEU A 293 -0.49 14.04 9.73
CA LEU A 293 -0.24 12.66 9.32
C LEU A 293 1.22 12.25 9.59
N PHE A 294 2.17 13.09 9.21
CA PHE A 294 3.59 12.84 9.45
C PHE A 294 3.90 12.77 10.96
N SER A 295 3.40 13.74 11.73
CA SER A 295 3.64 13.78 13.18
C SER A 295 3.02 12.59 13.90
N LYS A 296 1.84 12.13 13.49
CA LYS A 296 1.21 10.92 14.03
C LYS A 296 2.02 9.66 13.69
N SER A 297 2.55 9.57 12.48
CA SER A 297 3.28 8.38 12.01
C SER A 297 4.69 8.28 12.59
N THR A 298 5.37 9.41 12.81
CA THR A 298 6.79 9.44 13.22
C THR A 298 7.01 9.88 14.66
N GLY A 299 6.01 10.48 15.29
CA GLY A 299 6.16 11.11 16.63
C GLY A 299 7.04 12.35 16.65
N MET A 300 7.47 12.85 15.48
CA MET A 300 8.41 13.95 15.34
C MET A 300 7.84 15.09 14.49
N PRO A 301 8.27 16.35 14.73
CA PRO A 301 7.86 17.45 13.88
C PRO A 301 8.41 17.29 12.45
N PRO A 302 7.61 17.57 11.42
CA PRO A 302 8.02 17.45 10.04
C PRO A 302 9.05 18.54 9.68
N THR A 303 10.29 18.14 9.51
CA THR A 303 11.38 18.97 9.01
C THR A 303 12.10 18.29 7.86
N VAL A 304 12.79 19.06 7.03
CA VAL A 304 13.65 18.50 5.95
C VAL A 304 14.71 17.58 6.54
N GLY A 305 15.27 17.97 7.70
CA GLY A 305 16.26 17.14 8.41
C GLY A 305 15.69 15.83 8.92
N THR A 306 14.47 15.86 9.46
CA THR A 306 13.79 14.66 9.95
C THR A 306 13.50 13.69 8.79
N LEU A 307 13.00 14.19 7.64
CA LEU A 307 12.77 13.35 6.46
C LEU A 307 14.06 12.72 5.93
N ASP A 308 15.13 13.50 5.86
CA ASP A 308 16.45 13.00 5.43
C ASP A 308 16.98 11.92 6.38
N SER A 309 16.91 12.14 7.70
CA SER A 309 17.36 11.17 8.69
C SER A 309 16.55 9.88 8.65
N LEU A 310 15.22 9.97 8.61
CA LEU A 310 14.34 8.80 8.54
C LEU A 310 14.50 8.03 7.23
N ALA A 311 14.70 8.74 6.10
CA ALA A 311 14.95 8.08 4.83
C ALA A 311 16.32 7.35 4.81
N ASN A 312 17.36 7.94 5.40
CA ASN A 312 18.67 7.28 5.56
C ASN A 312 18.56 6.06 6.50
N GLU A 313 17.82 6.18 7.59
CA GLU A 313 17.57 5.09 8.52
C GLU A 313 16.83 3.95 7.82
N ALA A 314 15.74 4.23 7.11
CA ALA A 314 15.00 3.22 6.35
C ALA A 314 15.90 2.49 5.31
N VAL A 315 16.74 3.22 4.58
CA VAL A 315 17.68 2.62 3.62
C VAL A 315 18.70 1.72 4.32
N ARG A 316 19.22 2.13 5.49
CA ARG A 316 20.14 1.33 6.30
C ARG A 316 19.46 0.08 6.83
N ASP A 317 18.26 0.21 7.42
CA ASP A 317 17.52 -0.88 8.03
C ASP A 317 17.14 -1.95 7.00
N VAL A 318 16.75 -1.53 5.78
CA VAL A 318 16.50 -2.47 4.68
C VAL A 318 17.78 -3.19 4.27
N ARG A 319 18.94 -2.49 4.21
CA ARG A 319 20.22 -3.11 3.88
C ARG A 319 20.62 -4.14 4.93
N GLU A 320 20.49 -3.81 6.21
CA GLU A 320 20.76 -4.71 7.32
C GLU A 320 19.81 -5.91 7.32
N SER A 321 18.52 -5.68 7.07
CA SER A 321 17.51 -6.75 6.98
C SER A 321 17.76 -7.68 5.79
N VAL A 322 18.18 -7.17 4.64
CA VAL A 322 18.54 -8.00 3.48
C VAL A 322 19.81 -8.81 3.77
N SER A 323 20.81 -8.21 4.43
CA SER A 323 22.02 -8.93 4.83
C SER A 323 21.69 -10.04 5.85
N ALA A 324 20.83 -9.76 6.82
CA ALA A 324 20.35 -10.77 7.78
C ALA A 324 19.54 -11.87 7.08
N PHE A 325 18.67 -11.50 6.13
CA PHE A 325 17.94 -12.44 5.28
C PHE A 325 18.90 -13.41 4.55
N GLN A 326 19.90 -12.89 3.88
CA GLN A 326 20.87 -13.71 3.14
C GLN A 326 21.68 -14.63 4.07
N PHE A 327 22.04 -14.15 5.25
CA PHE A 327 22.71 -14.97 6.27
C PHE A 327 21.81 -16.12 6.77
N LEU A 328 20.54 -15.83 7.07
CA LEU A 328 19.56 -16.84 7.52
C LEU A 328 19.28 -17.87 6.41
N LEU A 329 19.22 -17.42 5.16
CA LEU A 329 19.02 -18.29 4.00
C LEU A 329 20.19 -19.30 3.85
N GLN A 330 21.44 -18.85 4.02
CA GLN A 330 22.62 -19.71 3.99
C GLN A 330 22.60 -20.78 5.10
N ARG A 331 21.99 -20.46 6.24
CA ARG A 331 21.81 -21.37 7.37
C ARG A 331 20.62 -22.29 7.23
N GLN A 332 19.81 -22.14 6.17
CA GLN A 332 18.53 -22.83 5.98
C GLN A 332 17.49 -22.50 7.07
N GLU A 333 17.54 -21.31 7.64
CA GLU A 333 16.58 -20.79 8.61
C GLU A 333 15.47 -20.03 7.85
N LEU A 334 14.67 -20.77 7.05
CA LEU A 334 13.74 -20.18 6.07
C LEU A 334 12.54 -19.47 6.71
N GLN A 335 12.10 -19.89 7.90
CA GLN A 335 11.03 -19.22 8.63
C GLN A 335 11.45 -17.80 9.02
N SER A 336 12.62 -17.66 9.63
CA SER A 336 13.19 -16.37 10.01
C SER A 336 13.59 -15.53 8.79
N ALA A 337 14.13 -16.18 7.75
CA ALA A 337 14.49 -15.53 6.48
C ALA A 337 13.25 -14.93 5.80
N SER A 338 12.15 -15.69 5.70
CA SER A 338 10.87 -15.22 5.13
C SER A 338 10.35 -13.99 5.87
N LYS A 339 10.36 -14.02 7.20
CA LYS A 339 9.93 -12.90 8.03
C LYS A 339 10.81 -11.67 7.81
N ARG A 340 12.13 -11.83 7.79
CA ARG A 340 13.07 -10.73 7.54
C ARG A 340 12.90 -10.12 6.16
N LEU A 341 12.69 -10.95 5.13
CA LEU A 341 12.45 -10.45 3.78
C LEU A 341 11.10 -9.70 3.69
N ALA A 342 10.05 -10.20 4.33
CA ALA A 342 8.76 -9.51 4.38
C ALA A 342 8.86 -8.15 5.11
N GLU A 343 9.58 -8.09 6.23
CA GLU A 343 9.88 -6.84 6.95
C GLU A 343 10.65 -5.86 6.06
N ALA A 344 11.72 -6.32 5.41
CA ALA A 344 12.52 -5.50 4.50
C ALA A 344 11.70 -4.99 3.30
N PHE A 345 10.88 -5.85 2.70
CA PHE A 345 9.97 -5.49 1.62
C PHE A 345 8.92 -4.47 2.07
N SER A 346 8.35 -4.63 3.28
CA SER A 346 7.35 -3.71 3.81
C SER A 346 7.87 -2.30 3.97
N VAL A 347 9.15 -2.13 4.31
CA VAL A 347 9.80 -0.82 4.47
C VAL A 347 10.31 -0.30 3.14
N GLY A 348 10.98 -1.14 2.35
CA GLY A 348 11.82 -0.71 1.23
C GLY A 348 11.56 -1.40 -0.09
N GLU A 349 10.31 -1.70 -0.44
CA GLU A 349 9.91 -2.35 -1.70
C GLU A 349 10.58 -1.74 -2.94
N PHE A 350 10.77 -0.43 -2.94
CA PHE A 350 11.35 0.31 -4.07
C PHE A 350 12.86 0.50 -3.99
N LEU A 351 13.49 -0.01 -2.94
CA LEU A 351 14.94 0.11 -2.79
C LEU A 351 15.67 -0.94 -3.64
N PRO A 352 16.86 -0.59 -4.19
CA PRO A 352 17.63 -1.50 -5.02
C PRO A 352 17.90 -2.84 -4.34
N GLN A 353 18.21 -2.82 -3.05
CA GLN A 353 18.53 -4.02 -2.27
C GLN A 353 17.40 -5.06 -2.30
N ILE A 354 16.16 -4.63 -2.40
CA ILE A 354 14.99 -5.49 -2.55
C ILE A 354 14.77 -5.85 -4.02
N ARG A 355 14.84 -4.87 -4.93
CA ARG A 355 14.54 -5.07 -6.36
C ARG A 355 15.53 -6.00 -7.04
N THR A 356 16.81 -5.97 -6.62
CA THR A 356 17.89 -6.76 -7.24
C THR A 356 18.16 -8.08 -6.53
N LEU A 357 17.31 -8.53 -5.61
CA LEU A 357 17.48 -9.83 -4.97
C LEU A 357 17.41 -10.97 -5.99
N PRO A 358 18.36 -11.92 -5.97
CA PRO A 358 18.39 -13.05 -6.87
C PRO A 358 17.11 -13.86 -6.83
N ARG A 359 16.64 -14.29 -7.99
CA ARG A 359 15.42 -15.08 -8.14
C ARG A 359 15.43 -16.35 -7.29
N ASP A 360 16.55 -17.06 -7.26
CA ASP A 360 16.68 -18.31 -6.50
C ASP A 360 16.46 -18.10 -5.00
N GLN A 361 16.94 -16.97 -4.45
CA GLN A 361 16.70 -16.60 -3.05
C GLN A 361 15.24 -16.32 -2.79
N LYS A 362 14.58 -15.59 -3.68
CA LYS A 362 13.13 -15.30 -3.60
C LYS A 362 12.29 -16.58 -3.69
N ARG A 363 12.69 -17.49 -4.58
CA ARG A 363 12.00 -18.76 -4.81
C ARG A 363 12.04 -19.68 -3.59
N GLN A 364 13.17 -19.75 -2.88
CA GLN A 364 13.25 -20.53 -1.64
C GLN A 364 12.24 -20.04 -0.59
N VAL A 365 12.10 -18.72 -0.45
CA VAL A 365 11.10 -18.12 0.46
C VAL A 365 9.69 -18.39 -0.03
N LEU A 366 9.45 -18.30 -1.34
CA LEU A 366 8.13 -18.58 -1.91
C LEU A 366 7.72 -20.03 -1.66
N ASP A 367 8.59 -20.99 -1.98
CA ASP A 367 8.35 -22.42 -1.78
C ASP A 367 8.07 -22.74 -0.31
N PHE A 368 8.84 -22.15 0.61
CA PHE A 368 8.59 -22.27 2.05
C PHE A 368 7.23 -21.67 2.44
N SER A 369 6.92 -20.46 2.00
CA SER A 369 5.67 -19.77 2.33
C SER A 369 4.45 -20.51 1.79
N GLN A 370 4.52 -21.01 0.57
CA GLN A 370 3.45 -21.81 -0.04
C GLN A 370 3.21 -23.12 0.71
N LYS A 371 4.27 -23.85 1.05
CA LYS A 371 4.14 -25.09 1.84
C LYS A 371 3.61 -24.83 3.25
N ASN A 372 4.05 -23.75 3.88
CA ASN A 372 3.52 -23.35 5.19
C ASN A 372 2.03 -22.98 5.12
N PHE A 373 1.63 -22.27 4.09
CA PHE A 373 0.21 -21.97 3.87
C PHE A 373 -0.61 -23.25 3.60
N GLN A 374 -0.08 -24.16 2.77
CA GLN A 374 -0.72 -25.46 2.53
C GLN A 374 -0.85 -26.28 3.81
N LEU A 375 0.15 -26.25 4.70
CA LEU A 375 0.09 -26.92 6.00
C LEU A 375 -1.03 -26.35 6.87
N LEU A 376 -1.12 -25.02 6.97
CA LEU A 376 -2.19 -24.38 7.74
C LEU A 376 -3.57 -24.73 7.16
N SER A 377 -3.71 -24.71 5.85
CA SER A 377 -4.93 -25.09 5.16
C SER A 377 -5.28 -26.58 5.41
N ALA A 378 -4.29 -27.47 5.32
CA ALA A 378 -4.50 -28.90 5.58
C ALA A 378 -4.99 -29.16 7.02
N ILE A 379 -4.45 -28.43 8.01
CA ILE A 379 -4.90 -28.53 9.41
C ILE A 379 -6.34 -28.00 9.54
N GLN A 380 -6.68 -26.87 8.90
CA GLN A 380 -8.03 -26.30 8.94
C GLN A 380 -9.09 -27.23 8.35
N VAL A 381 -8.78 -27.88 7.23
CA VAL A 381 -9.70 -28.85 6.60
C VAL A 381 -9.56 -30.24 7.19
N LYS A 382 -8.76 -30.39 8.24
CA LYS A 382 -8.54 -31.68 8.98
C LYS A 382 -7.94 -32.78 8.10
N ASP A 383 -7.15 -32.41 7.08
CA ASP A 383 -6.35 -33.37 6.32
C ASP A 383 -4.99 -33.59 6.98
N TYR A 384 -5.01 -34.37 8.06
CA TYR A 384 -3.80 -34.63 8.86
C TYR A 384 -2.78 -35.54 8.14
N THR A 385 -3.19 -36.25 7.10
CA THR A 385 -2.25 -37.01 6.26
C THR A 385 -1.38 -36.06 5.44
N LEU A 386 -1.99 -35.08 4.78
CA LEU A 386 -1.27 -34.05 4.04
C LEU A 386 -0.46 -33.16 5.00
N ALA A 387 -1.05 -32.80 6.15
CA ALA A 387 -0.37 -32.01 7.16
C ALA A 387 0.92 -32.68 7.66
N ASP A 388 0.90 -34.00 7.99
CA ASP A 388 2.10 -34.75 8.42
C ASP A 388 3.18 -34.80 7.33
N LYS A 389 2.79 -34.95 6.06
CA LYS A 389 3.70 -34.88 4.93
C LYS A 389 4.35 -33.51 4.83
N LEU A 390 3.55 -32.43 4.89
CA LEU A 390 4.04 -31.04 4.78
C LEU A 390 4.93 -30.63 5.95
N VAL A 391 4.63 -31.10 7.19
CA VAL A 391 5.52 -30.88 8.34
C VAL A 391 6.90 -31.48 8.04
N LYS A 392 6.96 -32.74 7.59
CA LYS A 392 8.24 -33.39 7.25
C LYS A 392 9.00 -32.66 6.14
N GLU A 393 8.29 -32.19 5.11
CA GLU A 393 8.89 -31.41 4.03
C GLU A 393 9.43 -30.06 4.53
N LEU A 394 8.66 -29.34 5.37
CA LEU A 394 9.08 -28.06 5.95
C LEU A 394 10.26 -28.21 6.89
N THR A 395 10.26 -29.23 7.76
CA THR A 395 11.39 -29.53 8.66
C THR A 395 12.67 -29.87 7.87
N ALA A 396 12.53 -30.54 6.72
CA ALA A 396 13.66 -30.89 5.87
C ALA A 396 14.29 -29.66 5.18
N ILE A 397 13.52 -28.62 4.83
CA ILE A 397 14.00 -27.44 4.13
C ILE A 397 14.33 -26.27 5.05
N ALA A 398 13.70 -26.18 6.23
CA ALA A 398 13.84 -25.07 7.17
C ALA A 398 14.19 -25.57 8.57
N LYS A 399 15.44 -25.32 9.00
CA LYS A 399 15.94 -25.78 10.31
C LYS A 399 15.30 -25.07 11.51
N ASP A 400 14.74 -23.88 11.26
CA ASP A 400 14.08 -23.04 12.26
C ASP A 400 12.54 -23.16 12.21
N PHE A 401 12.02 -24.13 11.45
CA PHE A 401 10.58 -24.37 11.38
C PHE A 401 10.07 -24.93 12.71
N ASP A 402 9.09 -24.24 13.33
CA ASP A 402 8.44 -24.71 14.56
C ASP A 402 7.36 -25.75 14.24
N GLU A 403 7.76 -27.02 14.30
CA GLU A 403 6.86 -28.16 14.07
C GLU A 403 5.97 -28.50 15.27
N SER A 404 6.19 -27.92 16.44
CA SER A 404 5.56 -28.30 17.71
C SER A 404 4.03 -28.17 17.66
N LYS A 405 3.52 -27.06 17.16
CA LYS A 405 2.06 -26.81 17.07
C LYS A 405 1.37 -27.69 16.04
N PRO A 406 1.84 -27.79 14.78
CA PRO A 406 1.23 -28.67 13.80
C PRO A 406 1.34 -30.15 14.20
N LEU A 407 2.45 -30.62 14.76
CA LEU A 407 2.56 -31.99 15.25
C LEU A 407 1.59 -32.27 16.39
N ALA A 408 1.45 -31.38 17.37
CA ALA A 408 0.48 -31.53 18.45
C ALA A 408 -0.97 -31.64 17.91
N ALA A 409 -1.34 -30.85 16.90
CA ALA A 409 -2.65 -30.93 16.26
C ALA A 409 -2.86 -32.29 15.56
N ILE A 410 -1.85 -32.75 14.80
CA ILE A 410 -1.88 -34.04 14.10
C ILE A 410 -1.99 -35.20 15.10
N GLU A 411 -1.17 -35.22 16.15
CA GLU A 411 -1.17 -36.28 17.16
C GLU A 411 -2.46 -36.31 17.99
N THR A 412 -2.98 -35.14 18.35
CA THR A 412 -4.28 -35.04 19.01
C THR A 412 -5.38 -35.61 18.13
N ALA A 413 -5.43 -35.25 16.87
CA ALA A 413 -6.42 -35.76 15.93
C ALA A 413 -6.28 -37.27 15.72
N ARG A 414 -5.04 -37.76 15.60
CA ARG A 414 -4.74 -39.22 15.49
C ARG A 414 -5.22 -39.97 16.70
N THR A 415 -4.90 -39.48 17.89
CA THR A 415 -5.25 -40.13 19.15
C THR A 415 -6.77 -40.16 19.37
N VAL A 416 -7.43 -38.99 19.24
CA VAL A 416 -8.87 -38.89 19.52
C VAL A 416 -9.69 -39.61 18.45
N SER A 417 -9.37 -39.48 17.16
CA SER A 417 -10.01 -40.24 16.09
C SER A 417 -9.77 -41.74 16.26
N GLY A 418 -8.56 -42.16 16.65
CA GLY A 418 -8.22 -43.54 16.96
C GLY A 418 -9.01 -44.12 18.12
N MET A 419 -9.25 -43.37 19.20
CA MET A 419 -10.10 -43.78 20.33
C MET A 419 -11.55 -44.01 19.87
N HIS A 420 -12.12 -43.12 19.07
CA HIS A 420 -13.46 -43.29 18.50
C HIS A 420 -13.53 -44.51 17.58
N LEU A 421 -12.52 -44.76 16.75
CA LEU A 421 -12.45 -45.94 15.89
C LEU A 421 -12.33 -47.25 16.70
N ALA A 422 -11.59 -47.24 17.81
CA ALA A 422 -11.51 -48.40 18.70
C ALA A 422 -12.86 -48.71 19.37
N LYS A 423 -13.57 -47.67 19.85
CA LYS A 423 -14.93 -47.80 20.37
C LYS A 423 -15.91 -48.32 19.32
N ALA A 424 -15.83 -47.74 18.08
CA ALA A 424 -16.64 -48.21 16.96
C ALA A 424 -16.41 -49.70 16.65
N ARG A 425 -15.15 -50.14 16.66
CA ARG A 425 -14.82 -51.57 16.49
C ARG A 425 -15.41 -52.44 17.57
N ASN A 426 -15.33 -52.04 18.85
CA ASN A 426 -15.92 -52.76 19.96
C ASN A 426 -17.46 -52.83 19.85
N ALA A 427 -18.10 -51.72 19.46
CA ALA A 427 -19.53 -51.67 19.20
C ALA A 427 -19.95 -52.60 18.04
N ALA A 428 -19.14 -52.69 16.97
CA ALA A 428 -19.37 -53.65 15.89
C ALA A 428 -19.32 -55.10 16.37
N VAL A 429 -18.35 -55.45 17.24
CA VAL A 429 -18.24 -56.81 17.82
C VAL A 429 -19.41 -57.13 18.74
N SER A 430 -19.92 -56.17 19.51
CA SER A 430 -21.09 -56.34 20.38
C SER A 430 -22.44 -56.25 19.63
N GLY A 431 -22.47 -55.90 18.34
CA GLY A 431 -23.68 -55.75 17.55
C GLY A 431 -24.45 -54.44 17.81
N ASP A 432 -23.87 -53.49 18.55
CA ASP A 432 -24.48 -52.21 18.85
C ASP A 432 -24.28 -51.22 17.68
N LYS A 433 -25.24 -51.23 16.75
CA LYS A 433 -25.20 -50.39 15.54
C LYS A 433 -25.27 -48.91 15.84
N ALA A 434 -26.03 -48.46 16.84
CA ALA A 434 -26.20 -47.06 17.17
C ALA A 434 -24.89 -46.44 17.69
N THR A 435 -24.20 -47.16 18.59
CA THR A 435 -22.88 -46.73 19.07
C THR A 435 -21.83 -46.80 17.95
N LEU A 436 -21.86 -47.80 17.09
CA LEU A 436 -20.97 -47.92 15.94
C LEU A 436 -21.08 -46.70 15.03
N GLU A 437 -22.29 -46.34 14.62
CA GLU A 437 -22.53 -45.20 13.74
C GLU A 437 -22.13 -43.86 14.39
N SER A 438 -22.48 -43.66 15.68
CA SER A 438 -22.14 -42.42 16.39
C SER A 438 -20.64 -42.25 16.58
N GLU A 439 -19.91 -43.31 16.91
CA GLU A 439 -18.46 -43.26 17.11
C GLU A 439 -17.70 -43.10 15.77
N LEU A 440 -18.18 -43.71 14.69
CA LEU A 440 -17.64 -43.50 13.36
C LEU A 440 -17.87 -42.05 12.89
N LYS A 441 -19.04 -41.50 13.15
CA LYS A 441 -19.33 -40.10 12.85
C LYS A 441 -18.39 -39.17 13.61
N ALA A 442 -18.21 -39.38 14.92
CA ALA A 442 -17.28 -38.63 15.74
C ALA A 442 -15.82 -38.72 15.23
N ALA A 443 -15.36 -39.94 14.88
CA ALA A 443 -14.04 -40.15 14.31
C ALA A 443 -13.84 -39.34 13.01
N THR A 444 -14.88 -39.29 12.16
CA THR A 444 -14.83 -38.57 10.86
C THR A 444 -14.93 -37.05 11.02
N GLU A 445 -15.63 -36.58 12.04
CA GLU A 445 -15.69 -35.14 12.33
C GLU A 445 -14.31 -34.61 12.78
N ILE A 446 -13.50 -35.45 13.42
CA ILE A 446 -12.15 -35.13 13.86
C ILE A 446 -11.15 -35.27 12.72
N TRP A 447 -11.18 -36.39 11.99
CA TRP A 447 -10.28 -36.67 10.88
C TRP A 447 -11.05 -37.31 9.71
N PRO A 448 -11.62 -36.48 8.80
CA PRO A 448 -12.48 -36.96 7.70
C PRO A 448 -11.84 -38.02 6.78
N ARG A 449 -10.53 -37.95 6.64
CA ARG A 449 -9.74 -38.81 5.74
C ARG A 449 -8.79 -39.75 6.53
N ASN A 450 -9.15 -40.13 7.74
CA ASN A 450 -8.35 -41.09 8.51
C ASN A 450 -8.24 -42.43 7.75
N PRO A 451 -7.02 -42.89 7.40
CA PRO A 451 -6.84 -44.13 6.66
C PRO A 451 -7.47 -45.37 7.35
N ALA A 452 -7.57 -45.34 8.69
CA ALA A 452 -8.15 -46.43 9.46
C ALA A 452 -9.69 -46.51 9.37
N LEU A 453 -10.37 -45.47 8.87
CA LEU A 453 -11.83 -45.44 8.69
C LEU A 453 -12.31 -46.60 7.79
N ALA A 454 -11.61 -46.85 6.67
CA ALA A 454 -12.00 -47.91 5.74
C ALA A 454 -12.06 -49.29 6.37
N SER A 455 -11.15 -49.61 7.32
CA SER A 455 -11.11 -50.91 8.01
C SER A 455 -12.22 -51.10 9.04
N VAL A 456 -12.77 -50.01 9.60
CA VAL A 456 -13.82 -50.08 10.63
C VAL A 456 -15.19 -49.83 10.02
N SER A 457 -15.30 -48.93 9.05
CA SER A 457 -16.58 -48.60 8.42
C SER A 457 -17.18 -49.76 7.62
N GLY A 458 -16.34 -50.66 7.07
CA GLY A 458 -16.81 -51.90 6.43
C GLY A 458 -17.65 -52.79 7.34
N LEU A 459 -17.50 -52.63 8.67
CA LEU A 459 -18.30 -53.38 9.65
C LEU A 459 -19.77 -52.87 9.77
N ILE A 460 -20.09 -51.71 9.21
CA ILE A 460 -21.47 -51.18 9.16
C ILE A 460 -22.37 -52.06 8.31
N PHE A 461 -21.84 -52.66 7.26
CA PHE A 461 -22.60 -53.48 6.32
C PHE A 461 -22.56 -54.94 6.71
N SER A 462 -23.54 -55.36 7.51
CA SER A 462 -23.75 -56.78 7.81
C SER A 462 -24.57 -57.51 6.73
N GLN A 463 -25.08 -56.82 5.72
CA GLN A 463 -25.89 -57.37 4.64
C GLN A 463 -25.36 -56.89 3.27
N ALA A 464 -25.10 -57.83 2.37
CA ALA A 464 -24.57 -57.55 1.03
C ALA A 464 -25.48 -56.65 0.19
N ASP A 465 -26.78 -56.71 0.35
CA ASP A 465 -27.74 -55.91 -0.42
C ASP A 465 -27.64 -54.40 -0.14
N VAL A 466 -27.38 -54.04 1.12
CA VAL A 466 -27.24 -52.62 1.51
C VAL A 466 -25.93 -52.02 0.96
N GLN A 467 -24.86 -52.84 0.96
CA GLN A 467 -23.58 -52.46 0.37
C GLN A 467 -23.70 -52.27 -1.16
N GLN A 468 -24.35 -53.22 -1.85
CA GLN A 468 -24.60 -53.17 -3.28
C GLN A 468 -25.39 -51.90 -3.68
N LYS A 469 -26.45 -51.57 -2.93
CA LYS A 469 -27.24 -50.35 -3.15
C LYS A 469 -26.38 -49.12 -2.97
N ALA A 470 -25.54 -49.03 -1.94
CA ALA A 470 -24.67 -47.88 -1.72
C ALA A 470 -23.64 -47.68 -2.86
N LEU A 471 -23.14 -48.79 -3.44
CA LEU A 471 -22.25 -48.70 -4.63
C LEU A 471 -22.99 -48.21 -5.87
N VAL A 472 -24.23 -48.65 -6.11
CA VAL A 472 -25.06 -48.16 -7.22
C VAL A 472 -25.37 -46.67 -7.05
N ASP A 473 -25.73 -46.24 -5.81
CA ASP A 473 -25.94 -44.83 -5.49
C ASP A 473 -24.66 -44.02 -5.74
N LEU A 474 -23.47 -44.53 -5.35
CA LEU A 474 -22.18 -43.87 -5.61
C LEU A 474 -21.96 -43.66 -7.12
N ASP A 475 -22.14 -44.72 -7.92
CA ASP A 475 -21.97 -44.68 -9.37
C ASP A 475 -22.93 -43.67 -10.02
N GLN A 476 -24.17 -43.65 -9.55
CA GLN A 476 -25.17 -42.70 -10.02
C GLN A 476 -24.78 -41.25 -9.67
N LEU A 477 -24.38 -40.97 -8.44
CA LEU A 477 -23.97 -39.65 -8.00
C LEU A 477 -22.69 -39.17 -8.74
N ILE A 478 -21.75 -40.05 -9.03
CA ILE A 478 -20.56 -39.75 -9.86
C ILE A 478 -21.00 -39.39 -11.27
N SER A 479 -21.91 -40.19 -11.87
CA SER A 479 -22.41 -39.91 -13.23
C SER A 479 -23.19 -38.60 -13.34
N GLN A 480 -23.82 -38.16 -12.24
CA GLN A 480 -24.54 -36.90 -12.12
C GLN A 480 -23.65 -35.71 -11.69
N HIS A 481 -22.36 -35.92 -11.47
CA HIS A 481 -21.43 -34.93 -10.92
C HIS A 481 -21.87 -34.34 -9.57
N ASN A 482 -22.73 -35.07 -8.83
CA ASN A 482 -23.21 -34.64 -7.51
C ASN A 482 -22.20 -35.02 -6.42
N TYR A 483 -21.01 -34.42 -6.51
CA TYR A 483 -19.91 -34.71 -5.61
C TYR A 483 -20.16 -34.20 -4.19
N ARG A 484 -20.99 -33.15 -4.05
CA ARG A 484 -21.40 -32.62 -2.74
C ARG A 484 -22.09 -33.68 -1.91
N GLN A 485 -23.06 -34.38 -2.46
CA GLN A 485 -23.78 -35.42 -1.74
C GLN A 485 -22.86 -36.60 -1.41
N ILE A 486 -21.93 -36.94 -2.29
CA ILE A 486 -20.91 -37.99 -1.99
C ILE A 486 -20.04 -37.57 -0.81
N TYR A 487 -19.64 -36.28 -0.77
CA TYR A 487 -18.82 -35.75 0.33
C TYR A 487 -19.58 -35.68 1.65
N ASP A 488 -20.83 -35.30 1.63
CA ASP A 488 -21.66 -35.24 2.84
C ASP A 488 -21.94 -36.64 3.43
N ASP A 489 -22.17 -37.65 2.57
CA ASP A 489 -22.41 -39.03 2.94
C ASP A 489 -21.13 -39.90 2.85
N LYS A 490 -19.94 -39.30 2.91
CA LYS A 490 -18.66 -39.96 2.66
C LYS A 490 -18.43 -41.26 3.47
N LEU A 491 -18.91 -41.31 4.70
CA LEU A 491 -18.80 -42.54 5.54
C LEU A 491 -19.46 -43.75 4.89
N ARG A 492 -20.67 -43.56 4.37
CA ARG A 492 -21.44 -44.62 3.70
C ARG A 492 -20.68 -45.11 2.46
N PHE A 493 -20.12 -44.21 1.68
CA PHE A 493 -19.43 -44.59 0.44
C PHE A 493 -18.03 -45.16 0.67
N ILE A 494 -17.29 -44.66 1.69
CA ILE A 494 -16.01 -45.24 2.12
C ILE A 494 -16.23 -46.67 2.60
N ALA A 495 -17.28 -46.91 3.39
CA ALA A 495 -17.64 -48.23 3.89
C ALA A 495 -18.04 -49.18 2.75
N ALA A 496 -18.88 -48.71 1.81
CA ALA A 496 -19.35 -49.53 0.71
C ALA A 496 -18.21 -49.91 -0.26
N SER A 497 -17.28 -49.03 -0.50
CA SER A 497 -16.14 -49.23 -1.41
C SER A 497 -14.96 -49.98 -0.79
N ALA A 498 -14.98 -50.30 0.52
CA ALA A 498 -13.84 -50.84 1.26
C ALA A 498 -13.25 -52.14 0.65
N LEU A 499 -14.07 -52.97 0.01
CA LEU A 499 -13.66 -54.20 -0.66
C LEU A 499 -13.44 -54.08 -2.18
N TYR A 500 -13.62 -52.88 -2.75
CA TYR A 500 -13.58 -52.64 -4.21
C TYR A 500 -12.52 -51.58 -4.56
N PRO A 501 -11.27 -51.97 -4.89
CA PRO A 501 -10.17 -51.03 -5.11
C PRO A 501 -10.47 -49.96 -6.16
N ASP A 502 -11.11 -50.34 -7.25
CA ASP A 502 -11.45 -49.39 -8.33
C ASP A 502 -12.43 -48.29 -7.87
N ARG A 503 -13.41 -48.69 -7.02
CA ARG A 503 -14.36 -47.75 -6.43
C ARG A 503 -13.71 -46.88 -5.36
N GLN A 504 -12.78 -47.43 -4.59
CA GLN A 504 -11.99 -46.61 -3.64
C GLN A 504 -11.18 -45.53 -4.34
N GLU A 505 -10.56 -45.86 -5.46
CA GLU A 505 -9.79 -44.88 -6.23
C GLU A 505 -10.68 -43.77 -6.81
N GLN A 506 -11.85 -44.14 -7.35
CA GLN A 506 -12.83 -43.15 -7.86
C GLN A 506 -13.34 -42.24 -6.73
N LEU A 507 -13.75 -42.84 -5.59
CA LEU A 507 -14.19 -42.11 -4.41
C LEU A 507 -13.09 -41.19 -3.89
N LYS A 508 -11.85 -41.66 -3.85
CA LYS A 508 -10.70 -40.85 -3.45
C LYS A 508 -10.55 -39.63 -4.32
N LYS A 509 -10.64 -39.76 -5.63
CA LYS A 509 -10.58 -38.60 -6.55
C LYS A 509 -11.67 -37.57 -6.26
N VAL A 510 -12.91 -38.04 -6.08
CA VAL A 510 -14.04 -37.16 -5.72
C VAL A 510 -13.80 -36.46 -4.37
N LEU A 511 -13.31 -37.19 -3.37
CA LEU A 511 -13.02 -36.61 -2.05
C LEU A 511 -11.85 -35.62 -2.12
N ASP A 512 -10.85 -35.84 -2.98
CA ASP A 512 -9.73 -34.92 -3.21
C ASP A 512 -10.22 -33.62 -3.87
N GLU A 513 -11.09 -33.72 -4.88
CA GLU A 513 -11.71 -32.58 -5.54
C GLU A 513 -12.58 -31.77 -4.55
N MET A 514 -13.43 -32.45 -3.77
CA MET A 514 -14.27 -31.80 -2.77
C MET A 514 -13.46 -31.18 -1.62
N GLN A 515 -12.30 -31.74 -1.30
CA GLN A 515 -11.36 -31.12 -0.37
C GLN A 515 -10.91 -29.73 -0.84
N THR A 516 -10.64 -29.59 -2.13
CA THR A 516 -10.28 -28.29 -2.74
C THR A 516 -11.42 -27.29 -2.59
N VAL A 517 -12.67 -27.71 -2.83
CA VAL A 517 -13.86 -26.86 -2.66
C VAL A 517 -14.04 -26.46 -1.19
N GLU A 518 -13.95 -27.39 -0.23
CA GLU A 518 -14.06 -27.07 1.19
C GLU A 518 -12.94 -26.13 1.66
N THR A 519 -11.73 -26.32 1.15
CA THR A 519 -10.61 -25.40 1.43
C THR A 519 -10.96 -23.98 0.96
N ALA A 520 -11.47 -23.84 -0.27
CA ALA A 520 -11.89 -22.53 -0.79
C ALA A 520 -13.03 -21.90 0.03
N ILE A 521 -14.00 -22.70 0.47
CA ILE A 521 -15.10 -22.24 1.32
C ILE A 521 -14.59 -21.75 2.68
N ILE A 522 -13.68 -22.51 3.33
CA ILE A 522 -13.11 -22.13 4.63
C ILE A 522 -12.27 -20.85 4.48
N GLN A 523 -11.43 -20.78 3.46
CA GLN A 523 -10.61 -19.60 3.19
C GLN A 523 -11.47 -18.36 2.90
N ALA A 524 -12.50 -18.49 2.08
CA ALA A 524 -13.43 -17.40 1.80
C ALA A 524 -14.13 -16.93 3.09
N GLY A 525 -14.56 -17.85 3.95
CA GLY A 525 -15.16 -17.51 5.24
C GLY A 525 -14.21 -16.76 6.18
N GLU A 526 -12.93 -17.10 6.19
CA GLU A 526 -11.92 -16.36 6.97
C GLU A 526 -11.67 -14.94 6.39
N ILE A 527 -11.67 -14.83 5.07
CA ILE A 527 -11.53 -13.54 4.36
C ILE A 527 -12.76 -12.66 4.60
N GLU A 528 -13.96 -13.25 4.55
CA GLU A 528 -15.24 -12.58 4.82
C GLU A 528 -15.29 -11.99 6.24
N LYS A 529 -14.89 -12.77 7.27
CA LYS A 529 -14.81 -12.32 8.66
C LYS A 529 -13.94 -11.07 8.85
N ARG A 530 -13.03 -10.83 7.96
CA ARG A 530 -12.13 -9.66 7.92
C ARG A 530 -12.72 -8.48 7.16
N GLY A 531 -13.93 -8.61 6.60
CA GLY A 531 -14.59 -7.59 5.82
C GLY A 531 -14.13 -7.47 4.36
N ASP A 532 -13.26 -8.37 3.89
CA ASP A 532 -12.81 -8.41 2.48
C ASP A 532 -13.76 -9.28 1.64
N TYR A 533 -14.97 -8.75 1.38
CA TYR A 533 -15.99 -9.46 0.62
C TYR A 533 -15.58 -9.71 -0.84
N ALA A 534 -14.84 -8.80 -1.45
CA ALA A 534 -14.38 -8.95 -2.82
C ALA A 534 -13.36 -10.10 -2.95
N GLY A 535 -12.43 -10.20 -2.02
CA GLY A 535 -11.47 -11.28 -1.97
C GLY A 535 -12.08 -12.63 -1.61
N ALA A 536 -13.05 -12.64 -0.69
CA ALA A 536 -13.82 -13.85 -0.38
C ALA A 536 -14.59 -14.34 -1.61
N TRP A 537 -15.25 -13.43 -2.33
CA TRP A 537 -15.94 -13.75 -3.57
C TRP A 537 -15.00 -14.28 -4.65
N GLU A 538 -13.84 -13.65 -4.88
CA GLU A 538 -12.85 -14.17 -5.85
C GLU A 538 -12.37 -15.57 -5.52
N THR A 539 -12.17 -15.88 -4.25
CA THR A 539 -11.76 -17.20 -3.78
C THR A 539 -12.81 -18.25 -4.14
N LEU A 540 -14.10 -17.95 -3.91
CA LEU A 540 -15.19 -18.84 -4.29
C LEU A 540 -15.41 -18.90 -5.81
N GLU A 541 -15.23 -17.80 -6.54
CA GLU A 541 -15.38 -17.77 -7.99
C GLU A 541 -14.34 -18.64 -8.69
N LYS A 542 -13.08 -18.67 -8.23
CA LYS A 542 -12.05 -19.58 -8.72
C LYS A 542 -12.42 -21.04 -8.52
N ALA A 543 -12.91 -21.38 -7.34
CA ALA A 543 -13.36 -22.75 -7.05
C ALA A 543 -14.61 -23.10 -7.88
N PHE A 544 -15.53 -22.17 -8.07
CA PHE A 544 -16.72 -22.33 -8.88
C PHE A 544 -16.41 -22.57 -10.36
N GLN A 545 -15.39 -21.94 -10.92
CA GLN A 545 -14.97 -22.20 -12.30
C GLN A 545 -14.53 -23.66 -12.52
N GLN A 546 -14.03 -24.31 -11.48
CA GLN A 546 -13.61 -25.71 -11.51
C GLN A 546 -14.75 -26.66 -11.14
N HIS A 547 -15.64 -26.26 -10.20
CA HIS A 547 -16.71 -27.07 -9.65
C HIS A 547 -18.06 -26.32 -9.68
N PRO A 548 -18.64 -26.08 -10.88
CA PRO A 548 -19.84 -25.27 -11.03
C PRO A 548 -21.12 -25.93 -10.44
N ASP A 549 -21.11 -27.25 -10.30
CA ASP A 549 -22.23 -28.05 -9.84
C ASP A 549 -22.36 -28.13 -8.31
N ASP A 550 -21.40 -27.58 -7.57
CA ASP A 550 -21.43 -27.60 -6.10
C ASP A 550 -22.45 -26.59 -5.55
N SER A 551 -23.50 -27.12 -4.90
CA SER A 551 -24.62 -26.34 -4.41
C SER A 551 -24.24 -25.38 -3.27
N LYS A 552 -23.39 -25.83 -2.33
CA LYS A 552 -22.94 -25.05 -1.18
C LYS A 552 -22.03 -23.89 -1.63
N LEU A 553 -21.10 -24.18 -2.56
CA LEU A 553 -20.24 -23.19 -3.15
C LEU A 553 -21.05 -22.10 -3.89
N ASN A 554 -22.04 -22.52 -4.68
CA ASN A 554 -22.95 -21.61 -5.39
C ASN A 554 -23.74 -20.70 -4.43
N GLN A 555 -24.27 -21.26 -3.36
CA GLN A 555 -25.02 -20.51 -2.36
C GLN A 555 -24.15 -19.43 -1.69
N LEU A 556 -22.97 -19.81 -1.21
CA LEU A 556 -22.05 -18.87 -0.55
C LEU A 556 -21.55 -17.80 -1.51
N ARG A 557 -21.23 -18.18 -2.75
CA ARG A 557 -20.84 -17.23 -3.79
C ARG A 557 -21.96 -16.22 -4.10
N ALA A 558 -23.21 -16.67 -4.15
CA ALA A 558 -24.36 -15.80 -4.37
C ALA A 558 -24.53 -14.78 -3.23
N THR A 559 -24.35 -15.21 -1.98
CA THR A 559 -24.37 -14.30 -0.82
C THR A 559 -23.29 -13.25 -0.93
N LEU A 560 -22.04 -13.65 -1.18
CA LEU A 560 -20.92 -12.72 -1.32
C LEU A 560 -21.02 -11.82 -2.56
N THR A 561 -21.74 -12.25 -3.61
CA THR A 561 -22.04 -11.39 -4.78
C THR A 561 -22.84 -10.16 -4.38
N THR A 562 -23.71 -10.28 -3.39
CA THR A 562 -24.50 -9.15 -2.88
C THR A 562 -23.62 -8.18 -2.09
N GLU A 563 -22.75 -8.69 -1.25
CA GLU A 563 -21.84 -7.86 -0.42
C GLU A 563 -20.74 -7.18 -1.26
N ALA A 564 -20.25 -7.85 -2.30
CA ALA A 564 -19.23 -7.33 -3.23
C ALA A 564 -19.84 -6.79 -4.55
N ALA A 565 -21.13 -6.37 -4.55
CA ALA A 565 -21.92 -6.13 -5.77
C ALA A 565 -21.27 -5.17 -6.77
N ASP A 566 -20.67 -4.08 -6.31
CA ASP A 566 -20.04 -3.09 -7.19
C ASP A 566 -18.81 -3.65 -7.89
N PHE A 567 -17.98 -4.38 -7.17
CA PHE A 567 -16.81 -5.05 -7.73
C PHE A 567 -17.20 -6.12 -8.74
N VAL A 568 -18.11 -7.02 -8.35
CA VAL A 568 -18.57 -8.14 -9.19
C VAL A 568 -19.23 -7.64 -10.47
N ARG A 569 -20.10 -6.63 -10.37
CA ARG A 569 -20.74 -6.00 -11.53
C ARG A 569 -19.73 -5.39 -12.48
N THR A 570 -18.73 -4.70 -11.92
CA THR A 570 -17.67 -4.06 -12.70
C THR A 570 -16.83 -5.09 -13.44
N LEU A 571 -16.42 -6.16 -12.76
CA LEU A 571 -15.63 -7.25 -13.33
C LEU A 571 -16.40 -7.98 -14.45
N ARG A 572 -17.67 -8.34 -14.19
CA ARG A 572 -18.52 -9.00 -15.20
C ARG A 572 -18.76 -8.12 -16.42
N THR A 573 -18.91 -6.80 -16.23
CA THR A 573 -19.02 -5.87 -17.36
C THR A 573 -17.75 -5.88 -18.20
N ALA A 574 -16.59 -5.90 -17.57
CA ALA A 574 -15.30 -6.01 -18.28
C ALA A 574 -15.23 -7.28 -19.12
N GLU A 575 -15.55 -8.44 -18.54
CA GLU A 575 -15.58 -9.73 -19.23
C GLU A 575 -16.60 -9.79 -20.39
N GLN A 576 -17.78 -9.21 -20.21
CA GLN A 576 -18.79 -9.14 -21.27
C GLN A 576 -18.34 -8.27 -22.44
N LEU A 577 -17.65 -7.17 -22.18
CA LEU A 577 -17.12 -6.30 -23.23
C LEU A 577 -15.95 -6.97 -23.96
N GLU A 578 -15.13 -7.74 -23.25
CA GLU A 578 -14.08 -8.56 -23.86
C GLU A 578 -14.65 -9.61 -24.82
N LYS A 579 -15.71 -10.33 -24.38
CA LYS A 579 -16.43 -11.30 -25.25
C LYS A 579 -17.06 -10.64 -26.48
N LYS A 580 -17.33 -9.34 -26.44
CA LYS A 580 -17.83 -8.54 -27.56
C LYS A 580 -16.70 -7.89 -28.38
N GLU A 581 -15.45 -8.27 -28.13
CA GLU A 581 -14.26 -7.73 -28.80
C GLU A 581 -14.07 -6.20 -28.61
N GLN A 582 -14.73 -5.61 -27.60
CA GLN A 582 -14.58 -4.20 -27.25
C GLN A 582 -13.39 -3.99 -26.31
N ILE A 583 -12.18 -4.27 -26.82
CA ILE A 583 -10.95 -4.38 -26.01
C ILE A 583 -10.67 -3.12 -25.19
N GLY A 584 -10.74 -1.92 -25.79
CA GLY A 584 -10.49 -0.66 -25.08
C GLY A 584 -11.49 -0.40 -23.95
N SER A 585 -12.77 -0.67 -24.20
CA SER A 585 -13.82 -0.53 -23.16
C SER A 585 -13.65 -1.57 -22.06
N SER A 586 -13.36 -2.81 -22.43
CA SER A 586 -13.08 -3.89 -21.48
C SER A 586 -11.89 -3.55 -20.59
N MET A 587 -10.78 -3.06 -21.14
CA MET A 587 -9.61 -2.61 -20.40
C MET A 587 -9.98 -1.55 -19.37
N ALA A 588 -10.78 -0.53 -19.76
CA ALA A 588 -11.22 0.51 -18.83
C ALA A 588 -12.04 -0.05 -17.65
N TRP A 589 -12.88 -1.05 -17.89
CA TRP A 589 -13.66 -1.69 -16.85
C TRP A 589 -12.81 -2.61 -15.95
N PHE A 590 -11.81 -3.34 -16.48
CA PHE A 590 -10.86 -4.07 -15.65
C PHE A 590 -10.02 -3.13 -14.77
N LEU A 591 -9.55 -2.00 -15.30
CA LEU A 591 -8.88 -0.96 -14.51
C LEU A 591 -9.79 -0.39 -13.41
N LYS A 592 -11.08 -0.23 -13.70
CA LYS A 592 -12.07 0.17 -12.70
C LYS A 592 -12.27 -0.92 -11.63
N ALA A 593 -12.31 -2.20 -12.02
CA ALA A 593 -12.39 -3.30 -11.06
C ALA A 593 -11.16 -3.36 -10.16
N GLN A 594 -9.96 -3.20 -10.73
CA GLN A 594 -8.71 -3.08 -9.98
C GLN A 594 -8.72 -1.89 -9.01
N LYS A 595 -9.31 -0.76 -9.42
CA LYS A 595 -9.49 0.41 -8.54
C LYS A 595 -10.45 0.14 -7.40
N LEU A 596 -11.51 -0.65 -7.64
CA LEU A 596 -12.44 -1.08 -6.59
C LEU A 596 -11.81 -2.10 -5.64
N TYR A 597 -11.03 -3.03 -6.15
CA TYR A 597 -10.30 -4.02 -5.38
C TYR A 597 -8.87 -4.23 -5.91
N PRO A 598 -7.87 -3.57 -5.34
CA PRO A 598 -6.48 -3.58 -5.83
C PRO A 598 -5.80 -4.95 -5.84
N ALA A 599 -6.21 -5.87 -4.95
CA ALA A 599 -5.66 -7.21 -4.86
C ALA A 599 -6.34 -8.22 -5.80
N SER A 600 -7.26 -7.77 -6.67
CA SER A 600 -7.98 -8.64 -7.60
C SER A 600 -7.05 -9.31 -8.61
N GLU A 601 -6.98 -10.63 -8.57
CA GLU A 601 -6.26 -11.41 -9.58
C GLU A 601 -7.01 -11.46 -10.92
N PHE A 602 -8.34 -11.50 -10.90
CA PHE A 602 -9.14 -11.46 -12.12
C PHE A 602 -8.94 -10.15 -12.88
N ALA A 603 -8.96 -9.02 -12.18
CA ALA A 603 -8.71 -7.73 -12.79
C ALA A 603 -7.28 -7.64 -13.34
N HIS A 604 -6.28 -8.07 -12.58
CA HIS A 604 -4.87 -8.09 -13.02
C HIS A 604 -4.66 -8.98 -14.24
N THR A 605 -5.24 -10.17 -14.23
CA THR A 605 -5.13 -11.11 -15.35
C THR A 605 -5.81 -10.55 -16.59
N GLY A 606 -7.00 -9.95 -16.44
CA GLY A 606 -7.72 -9.28 -17.53
C GLY A 606 -6.91 -8.14 -18.15
N ILE A 607 -6.38 -7.25 -17.32
CA ILE A 607 -5.53 -6.14 -17.75
C ILE A 607 -4.30 -6.65 -18.49
N SER A 608 -3.58 -7.63 -17.93
CA SER A 608 -2.37 -8.19 -18.53
C SER A 608 -2.65 -8.86 -19.87
N ARG A 609 -3.77 -9.57 -19.99
CA ARG A 609 -4.20 -10.22 -21.23
C ARG A 609 -4.55 -9.20 -22.32
N LEU A 610 -5.34 -8.19 -21.99
CA LEU A 610 -5.74 -7.16 -22.94
C LEU A 610 -4.59 -6.22 -23.32
N ALA A 611 -3.67 -5.94 -22.39
CA ALA A 611 -2.48 -5.15 -22.67
C ALA A 611 -1.62 -5.80 -23.77
N LYS A 612 -1.44 -7.13 -23.72
CA LYS A 612 -0.73 -7.87 -24.80
C LYS A 612 -1.40 -7.76 -26.16
N GLN A 613 -2.74 -7.60 -26.20
CA GLN A 613 -3.48 -7.45 -27.45
C GLN A 613 -3.43 -6.01 -27.98
N LEU A 614 -3.29 -5.02 -27.12
CA LEU A 614 -3.27 -3.60 -27.50
C LEU A 614 -1.87 -3.08 -27.81
N LEU A 615 -0.84 -3.68 -27.22
CA LEU A 615 0.55 -3.30 -27.48
C LEU A 615 1.07 -4.13 -28.66
N PRO A 616 1.62 -3.52 -29.73
CA PRO A 616 2.27 -4.25 -30.78
C PRO A 616 3.44 -5.04 -30.18
N GLU A 617 3.62 -6.28 -30.62
CA GLU A 617 4.82 -7.06 -30.28
C GLU A 617 6.06 -6.26 -30.72
N SER A 618 6.84 -5.79 -29.74
CA SER A 618 8.09 -5.07 -29.97
C SER A 618 9.22 -6.03 -30.30
#